data_0b199700d7647dab32b8d9c009373427
#
_entry.id   0b199700d7647dab32b8d9c009373427
#
_cell.length_a   1.000
_cell.length_b   1.000
_cell.length_c   1.000
_cell.angle_alpha   90.00
_cell.angle_beta   90.00
_cell.angle_gamma   90.00
#
_symmetry.space_group_name_H-M   'P 1'
#
loop_
_entity.id
_entity.type
_entity.pdbx_description
1 polymer ?
#
loop_
_entity_poly.entity_id
_entity_poly.type
_entity_poly.pdbx_seq_one_letter_code
_entity_poly.pdbx_strand_id
1 'polypeptide(L)'
;MNELFYTAPDLACIIDNWDLTVNDSSDLIQKIFQQDKNFLADEYRNDYRKLFLDVRYWSDYLCDKVTFDKEFPAIQKDCGGVLDDTNFVNDDFDLDLFFKSLRIKLLYIGEKKYVRMKLRTLLSVYGYKRRSKEFIFYLKDCLKFYHIQTSLRGKICDVAEINLDDMITFRVV
;
A
#
# COMPACT_ATOMS: atom_id res chain seq x y z
N MET A 1 -4.74 -14.44 4.19
CA MET A 1 -3.40 -14.38 3.55
C MET A 1 -3.37 -13.66 2.19
N ASN A 2 -4.51 -13.17 1.67
CA ASN A 2 -4.53 -12.38 0.42
C ASN A 2 -4.22 -10.88 0.63
N GLU A 3 -4.19 -10.43 1.87
CA GLU A 3 -4.05 -9.01 2.23
C GLU A 3 -2.73 -8.37 1.78
N LEU A 4 -1.65 -9.17 1.72
CA LEU A 4 -0.35 -8.66 1.31
C LEU A 4 -0.20 -8.42 -0.21
N PHE A 5 -1.03 -9.03 -1.06
CA PHE A 5 -0.96 -8.82 -2.50
C PHE A 5 -1.61 -7.50 -2.90
N TYR A 6 -1.09 -6.88 -3.97
CA TYR A 6 -1.70 -5.67 -4.53
C TYR A 6 -3.07 -6.00 -5.13
N THR A 7 -4.09 -5.31 -4.66
CA THR A 7 -5.43 -5.34 -5.22
C THR A 7 -5.72 -4.05 -6.01
N ALA A 8 -6.80 -4.02 -6.78
CA ALA A 8 -7.18 -2.81 -7.50
C ALA A 8 -7.55 -1.65 -6.56
N PRO A 9 -8.28 -1.84 -5.45
CA PRO A 9 -8.50 -0.80 -4.44
C PRO A 9 -7.20 -0.26 -3.84
N ASP A 10 -6.22 -1.12 -3.50
CA ASP A 10 -4.93 -0.67 -2.97
C ASP A 10 -4.22 0.26 -3.93
N LEU A 11 -4.15 -0.14 -5.21
CA LEU A 11 -3.48 0.66 -6.24
C LEU A 11 -4.20 1.98 -6.49
N ALA A 12 -5.53 1.98 -6.47
CA ALA A 12 -6.34 3.20 -6.59
C ALA A 12 -6.07 4.16 -5.42
N CYS A 13 -6.05 3.67 -4.17
CA CYS A 13 -5.68 4.46 -3.00
C CYS A 13 -4.27 5.04 -3.09
N ILE A 14 -3.32 4.25 -3.57
CA ILE A 14 -1.93 4.71 -3.72
C ILE A 14 -1.84 5.80 -4.79
N ILE A 15 -2.54 5.64 -5.91
CA ILE A 15 -2.62 6.63 -6.99
C ILE A 15 -3.21 7.94 -6.48
N ASP A 16 -4.31 7.87 -5.75
CA ASP A 16 -4.98 9.05 -5.16
C ASP A 16 -4.09 9.74 -4.13
N ASN A 17 -3.51 9.01 -3.20
CA ASN A 17 -2.61 9.55 -2.19
C ASN A 17 -1.36 10.24 -2.75
N TRP A 18 -0.91 9.86 -3.95
CA TRP A 18 0.24 10.47 -4.61
C TRP A 18 -0.15 11.52 -5.64
N ASP A 19 -1.44 11.84 -5.78
CA ASP A 19 -1.99 12.80 -6.74
C ASP A 19 -1.43 12.59 -8.16
N LEU A 20 -1.41 11.33 -8.58
CA LEU A 20 -0.85 10.96 -9.88
C LEU A 20 -1.79 11.37 -11.01
N THR A 21 -1.23 11.94 -12.07
CA THR A 21 -2.00 12.21 -13.28
C THR A 21 -2.52 10.92 -13.93
N VAL A 22 -3.50 11.03 -14.82
CA VAL A 22 -4.03 9.87 -15.56
C VAL A 22 -2.92 9.13 -16.32
N ASN A 23 -1.99 9.86 -16.92
CA ASN A 23 -0.88 9.26 -17.65
C ASN A 23 0.10 8.55 -16.72
N ASP A 24 0.50 9.22 -15.62
CA ASP A 24 1.43 8.64 -14.64
C ASP A 24 0.84 7.40 -13.96
N SER A 25 -0.46 7.42 -13.67
CA SER A 25 -1.16 6.26 -13.11
C SER A 25 -1.22 5.09 -14.08
N SER A 26 -1.47 5.35 -15.36
CA SER A 26 -1.46 4.31 -16.40
C SER A 26 -0.09 3.68 -16.57
N ASP A 27 0.95 4.51 -16.60
CA ASP A 27 2.35 4.06 -16.67
C ASP A 27 2.75 3.26 -15.43
N LEU A 28 2.30 3.67 -14.24
CA LEU A 28 2.54 2.97 -12.99
C LEU A 28 1.90 1.56 -13.01
N ILE A 29 0.62 1.46 -13.38
CA ILE A 29 -0.09 0.18 -13.46
C ILE A 29 0.62 -0.75 -14.45
N GLN A 30 1.05 -0.23 -15.59
CA GLN A 30 1.78 -1.01 -16.58
C GLN A 30 3.12 -1.52 -16.04
N LYS A 31 3.90 -0.68 -15.36
CA LYS A 31 5.18 -1.06 -14.75
C LYS A 31 4.99 -2.13 -13.66
N ILE A 32 3.99 -1.98 -12.78
CA ILE A 32 3.68 -2.97 -11.75
C ILE A 32 3.31 -4.30 -12.40
N PHE A 33 2.45 -4.29 -13.42
CA PHE A 33 2.07 -5.52 -14.12
C PHE A 33 3.26 -6.21 -14.79
N GLN A 34 4.21 -5.46 -15.32
CA GLN A 34 5.38 -6.03 -16.01
C GLN A 34 6.48 -6.50 -15.05
N GLN A 35 6.73 -5.77 -13.97
CA GLN A 35 7.91 -5.94 -13.13
C GLN A 35 7.61 -6.55 -11.76
N ASP A 36 6.42 -6.30 -11.21
CA ASP A 36 5.99 -6.74 -9.88
C ASP A 36 4.76 -7.68 -9.93
N LYS A 37 4.60 -8.38 -11.04
CA LYS A 37 3.47 -9.30 -11.28
C LYS A 37 3.23 -10.28 -10.13
N ASN A 38 4.28 -10.76 -9.49
CA ASN A 38 4.21 -11.70 -8.38
C ASN A 38 3.60 -11.11 -7.10
N PHE A 39 3.57 -9.77 -7.00
CA PHE A 39 2.93 -9.06 -5.90
C PHE A 39 1.46 -8.72 -6.16
N LEU A 40 0.96 -8.95 -7.36
CA LEU A 40 -0.46 -8.78 -7.68
C LEU A 40 -1.29 -9.93 -7.10
N ALA A 41 -2.52 -9.64 -6.71
CA ALA A 41 -3.50 -10.67 -6.41
C ALA A 41 -3.70 -11.61 -7.60
N ASP A 42 -3.99 -12.88 -7.33
CA ASP A 42 -4.01 -13.94 -8.34
C ASP A 42 -4.88 -13.62 -9.55
N GLU A 43 -6.00 -12.96 -9.31
CA GLU A 43 -6.96 -12.57 -10.36
C GLU A 43 -6.41 -11.55 -11.37
N TYR A 44 -5.36 -10.79 -11.00
CA TYR A 44 -4.75 -9.76 -11.83
C TYR A 44 -3.45 -10.20 -12.50
N ARG A 45 -2.82 -11.28 -12.03
CA ARG A 45 -1.48 -11.69 -12.51
C ARG A 45 -1.40 -11.95 -14.00
N ASN A 46 -2.49 -12.36 -14.63
CA ASN A 46 -2.52 -12.74 -16.04
C ASN A 46 -3.46 -11.89 -16.89
N ASP A 47 -4.12 -10.91 -16.30
CA ASP A 47 -5.08 -10.07 -16.99
C ASP A 47 -4.81 -8.57 -16.70
N TYR A 48 -3.96 -7.99 -17.54
CA TYR A 48 -3.65 -6.55 -17.47
C TYR A 48 -4.90 -5.69 -17.69
N ARG A 49 -5.79 -6.11 -18.61
CA ARG A 49 -6.99 -5.35 -18.92
C ARG A 49 -7.92 -5.27 -17.70
N LYS A 50 -8.12 -6.41 -17.04
CA LYS A 50 -8.92 -6.46 -15.81
C LYS A 50 -8.30 -5.56 -14.74
N LEU A 51 -6.99 -5.71 -14.47
CA LEU A 51 -6.29 -4.86 -13.51
C LEU A 51 -6.48 -3.37 -13.81
N PHE A 52 -6.23 -2.97 -15.05
CA PHE A 52 -6.31 -1.57 -15.47
C PHE A 52 -7.73 -1.01 -15.29
N LEU A 53 -8.75 -1.74 -15.75
CA LEU A 53 -10.15 -1.32 -15.66
C LEU A 53 -10.60 -1.25 -14.19
N ASP A 54 -10.26 -2.24 -13.38
CA ASP A 54 -10.65 -2.27 -11.97
C ASP A 54 -9.96 -1.13 -11.19
N VAL A 55 -8.67 -0.85 -11.44
CA VAL A 55 -7.99 0.28 -10.79
C VAL A 55 -8.60 1.62 -11.21
N ARG A 56 -8.91 1.81 -12.50
CA ARG A 56 -9.58 3.03 -12.97
C ARG A 56 -10.93 3.23 -12.30
N TYR A 57 -11.69 2.16 -12.24
CA TYR A 57 -12.98 2.11 -11.59
C TYR A 57 -12.90 2.55 -10.12
N TRP A 58 -11.97 1.97 -9.34
CA TRP A 58 -11.77 2.33 -7.95
C TRP A 58 -11.24 3.76 -7.77
N SER A 59 -10.39 4.24 -8.69
CA SER A 59 -9.93 5.63 -8.68
C SER A 59 -11.08 6.61 -8.89
N ASP A 60 -11.97 6.33 -9.84
CA ASP A 60 -13.15 7.17 -10.09
C ASP A 60 -14.11 7.15 -8.89
N TYR A 61 -14.27 5.98 -8.24
CA TYR A 61 -15.06 5.84 -7.01
C TYR A 61 -14.49 6.67 -5.84
N LEU A 62 -13.17 6.66 -5.64
CA LEU A 62 -12.53 7.43 -4.57
C LEU A 62 -12.60 8.93 -4.82
N CYS A 63 -12.50 9.38 -6.08
CA CYS A 63 -12.58 10.79 -6.44
C CYS A 63 -14.00 11.36 -6.29
N ASP A 64 -15.04 10.61 -6.63
CA ASP A 64 -16.45 11.06 -6.56
C ASP A 64 -17.40 9.94 -6.20
N LYS A 65 -17.33 9.51 -4.94
CA LYS A 65 -18.17 8.43 -4.39
C LYS A 65 -19.67 8.67 -4.60
N VAL A 66 -20.13 9.91 -4.42
CA VAL A 66 -21.57 10.23 -4.48
C VAL A 66 -22.11 10.09 -5.89
N THR A 67 -21.39 10.58 -6.89
CA THR A 67 -21.77 10.44 -8.29
C THR A 67 -21.67 9.00 -8.74
N PHE A 68 -20.59 8.34 -8.35
CA PHE A 68 -20.34 6.95 -8.70
C PHE A 68 -21.41 5.99 -8.17
N ASP A 69 -21.79 6.12 -6.89
CA ASP A 69 -22.83 5.29 -6.27
C ASP A 69 -24.19 5.45 -6.94
N LYS A 70 -24.48 6.63 -7.49
CA LYS A 70 -25.71 6.88 -8.26
C LYS A 70 -25.67 6.22 -9.63
N GLU A 71 -24.55 6.27 -10.31
CA GLU A 71 -24.38 5.72 -11.65
C GLU A 71 -24.24 4.19 -11.65
N PHE A 72 -23.62 3.64 -10.59
CA PHE A 72 -23.28 2.22 -10.50
C PHE A 72 -23.76 1.54 -9.21
N PRO A 73 -25.05 1.59 -8.88
CA PRO A 73 -25.56 1.04 -7.61
C PRO A 73 -25.38 -0.48 -7.46
N ALA A 74 -25.24 -1.20 -8.57
CA ALA A 74 -25.00 -2.65 -8.54
C ALA A 74 -23.61 -2.98 -7.97
N ILE A 75 -22.66 -2.10 -8.16
CA ILE A 75 -21.27 -2.30 -7.79
C ILE A 75 -21.04 -2.00 -6.31
N GLN A 76 -21.70 -0.97 -5.78
CA GLN A 76 -21.75 -0.74 -4.34
C GLN A 76 -22.23 -1.99 -3.59
N LYS A 77 -23.16 -2.73 -4.20
CA LYS A 77 -23.72 -3.97 -3.66
C LYS A 77 -22.75 -5.14 -3.70
N ASP A 78 -21.97 -5.25 -4.77
CA ASP A 78 -20.98 -6.30 -4.97
C ASP A 78 -19.70 -6.07 -4.15
N CYS A 79 -19.36 -4.82 -3.88
CA CYS A 79 -18.25 -4.44 -3.02
C CYS A 79 -18.54 -4.64 -1.52
N GLY A 80 -19.76 -5.08 -1.17
CA GLY A 80 -20.12 -5.55 0.16
C GLY A 80 -20.00 -4.54 1.29
N GLY A 81 -20.09 -3.24 0.99
CA GLY A 81 -19.91 -2.20 2.01
C GLY A 81 -18.46 -2.05 2.51
N VAL A 82 -17.49 -2.66 1.83
CA VAL A 82 -16.06 -2.64 2.17
C VAL A 82 -15.49 -1.23 2.11
N LEU A 83 -16.16 -0.33 1.44
CA LEU A 83 -15.80 1.09 1.39
C LEU A 83 -16.83 1.95 2.13
N ASP A 84 -17.12 1.61 3.34
CA ASP A 84 -17.57 2.62 4.28
C ASP A 84 -16.40 3.58 4.49
N ASP A 85 -16.61 4.91 4.34
CA ASP A 85 -15.56 5.94 4.48
C ASP A 85 -14.79 5.81 5.80
N THR A 86 -15.37 5.19 6.80
CA THR A 86 -14.74 4.85 8.05
C THR A 86 -13.65 3.80 7.92
N ASN A 87 -13.78 2.84 7.02
CA ASN A 87 -12.84 1.72 6.89
C ASN A 87 -11.57 2.07 6.13
N PHE A 88 -11.61 3.04 5.21
CA PHE A 88 -10.42 3.51 4.49
C PHE A 88 -9.62 4.57 5.24
N VAL A 89 -10.25 5.28 6.19
CA VAL A 89 -9.62 6.42 6.90
C VAL A 89 -9.41 6.14 8.39
N ASN A 90 -10.17 5.24 9.02
CA ASN A 90 -10.19 5.11 10.48
C ASN A 90 -10.13 3.70 11.04
N ASP A 91 -10.36 2.65 10.27
CA ASP A 91 -10.26 1.31 10.83
C ASP A 91 -8.95 0.64 10.52
N ASP A 92 -8.34 0.31 11.62
CA ASP A 92 -7.28 -0.65 11.77
C ASP A 92 -6.29 -0.64 10.62
N PHE A 93 -5.65 0.53 10.55
CA PHE A 93 -4.30 0.45 10.25
C PHE A 93 -3.89 -0.65 9.28
N ASP A 94 -3.90 -0.25 8.07
CA ASP A 94 -3.44 -1.08 6.99
C ASP A 94 -1.92 -0.96 6.84
N LEU A 95 -1.18 -1.68 7.69
CA LEU A 95 0.28 -1.74 7.63
C LEU A 95 0.75 -2.27 6.28
N ASP A 96 0.00 -3.19 5.69
CA ASP A 96 0.29 -3.73 4.38
C ASP A 96 0.06 -2.68 3.28
N LEU A 97 -0.99 -1.85 3.34
CA LEU A 97 -1.17 -0.73 2.41
C LEU A 97 -0.01 0.28 2.50
N PHE A 98 0.48 0.56 3.73
CA PHE A 98 1.66 1.38 3.90
C PHE A 98 2.87 0.78 3.19
N PHE A 99 3.14 -0.52 3.36
CA PHE A 99 4.30 -1.17 2.74
C PHE A 99 4.11 -1.37 1.24
N LYS A 100 2.89 -1.58 0.75
CA LYS A 100 2.54 -1.54 -0.68
C LYS A 100 2.91 -0.17 -1.27
N SER A 101 2.43 0.90 -0.65
CA SER A 101 2.72 2.28 -1.06
C SER A 101 4.22 2.61 -0.98
N LEU A 102 4.88 2.20 0.12
CA LEU A 102 6.31 2.40 0.31
C LEU A 102 7.14 1.71 -0.79
N ARG A 103 6.84 0.44 -1.10
CA ARG A 103 7.53 -0.30 -2.14
C ARG A 103 7.32 0.34 -3.52
N ILE A 104 6.08 0.67 -3.86
CA ILE A 104 5.75 1.34 -5.13
C ILE A 104 6.47 2.68 -5.25
N LYS A 105 6.50 3.47 -4.17
CA LYS A 105 7.24 4.74 -4.13
C LYS A 105 8.72 4.55 -4.39
N LEU A 106 9.34 3.58 -3.72
CA LEU A 106 10.76 3.32 -3.83
C LEU A 106 11.18 2.83 -5.21
N LEU A 107 10.31 2.08 -5.89
CA LEU A 107 10.60 1.50 -7.21
C LEU A 107 10.23 2.40 -8.37
N TYR A 108 9.05 3.06 -8.32
CA TYR A 108 8.42 3.62 -9.51
C TYR A 108 8.15 5.13 -9.46
N ILE A 109 7.91 5.71 -8.28
CA ILE A 109 7.46 7.10 -8.17
C ILE A 109 8.57 8.01 -7.64
N GLY A 110 9.28 7.58 -6.59
CA GLY A 110 10.21 8.43 -5.88
C GLY A 110 11.56 8.56 -6.57
N GLU A 111 12.17 9.75 -6.50
CA GLU A 111 13.55 9.98 -6.92
C GLU A 111 14.56 9.23 -6.02
N LYS A 112 14.24 9.17 -4.72
CA LYS A 112 15.09 8.52 -3.72
C LYS A 112 14.75 7.04 -3.59
N LYS A 113 15.75 6.20 -3.65
CA LYS A 113 15.62 4.74 -3.45
C LYS A 113 15.63 4.33 -1.98
N TYR A 114 15.26 5.24 -1.10
CA TYR A 114 15.09 4.98 0.33
C TYR A 114 14.09 5.94 0.97
N VAL A 115 13.45 5.49 2.03
CA VAL A 115 12.63 6.32 2.92
C VAL A 115 13.16 6.20 4.33
N ARG A 116 13.11 7.30 5.10
CA ARG A 116 13.51 7.34 6.50
C ARG A 116 12.34 7.75 7.37
N MET A 117 12.11 7.02 8.44
CA MET A 117 11.16 7.41 9.49
C MET A 117 11.54 6.79 10.84
N LYS A 118 10.99 7.34 11.91
CA LYS A 118 11.11 6.75 13.24
C LYS A 118 10.07 5.62 13.39
N LEU A 119 10.43 4.57 14.14
CA LEU A 119 9.46 3.53 14.47
C LEU A 119 8.27 4.10 15.25
N ARG A 120 8.49 5.09 16.12
CA ARG A 120 7.43 5.83 16.81
C ARG A 120 6.44 6.50 15.85
N THR A 121 6.94 7.08 14.77
CA THR A 121 6.08 7.70 13.73
C THR A 121 5.22 6.64 13.04
N LEU A 122 5.81 5.54 12.66
CA LEU A 122 5.10 4.40 12.08
C LEU A 122 3.99 3.91 13.03
N LEU A 123 4.30 3.71 14.30
CA LEU A 123 3.33 3.33 15.31
C LEU A 123 2.18 4.34 15.44
N SER A 124 2.51 5.63 15.58
CA SER A 124 1.53 6.68 15.86
C SER A 124 0.59 6.95 14.69
N VAL A 125 1.12 6.96 13.47
CA VAL A 125 0.32 7.15 12.24
C VAL A 125 -0.74 6.07 12.12
N TYR A 126 -0.44 4.90 12.62
CA TYR A 126 -1.28 3.72 12.47
C TYR A 126 -1.97 3.28 13.76
N GLY A 127 -2.14 4.16 14.71
CA GLY A 127 -2.95 3.94 15.91
C GLY A 127 -2.33 3.02 16.96
N TYR A 128 -1.11 2.50 16.75
CA TYR A 128 -0.46 1.66 17.74
C TYR A 128 0.16 2.50 18.87
N LYS A 129 -0.28 2.24 20.09
CA LYS A 129 0.28 2.91 21.30
C LYS A 129 1.56 2.28 21.78
N ARG A 130 1.82 1.04 21.42
CA ARG A 130 2.95 0.25 21.91
C ARG A 130 3.52 -0.64 20.82
N ARG A 131 4.80 -0.98 20.97
CA ARG A 131 5.45 -2.04 20.22
C ARG A 131 5.07 -3.40 20.81
N SER A 132 3.90 -3.94 20.41
CA SER A 132 3.50 -5.29 20.81
C SER A 132 4.28 -6.35 20.03
N LYS A 133 4.26 -7.59 20.53
CA LYS A 133 4.90 -8.72 19.81
C LYS A 133 4.20 -9.01 18.49
N GLU A 134 2.89 -8.92 18.48
CA GLU A 134 2.04 -9.14 17.32
C GLU A 134 2.35 -8.09 16.23
N PHE A 135 2.45 -6.81 16.61
CA PHE A 135 2.83 -5.74 15.71
C PHE A 135 4.22 -5.99 15.07
N ILE A 136 5.21 -6.33 15.90
CA ILE A 136 6.57 -6.59 15.37
C ILE A 136 6.59 -7.82 14.46
N PHE A 137 5.82 -8.85 14.78
CA PHE A 137 5.71 -10.03 13.94
C PHE A 137 5.13 -9.65 12.57
N TYR A 138 3.99 -8.96 12.55
CA TYR A 138 3.35 -8.51 11.32
C TYR A 138 4.23 -7.54 10.51
N LEU A 139 4.89 -6.60 11.19
CA LEU A 139 5.86 -5.70 10.58
C LEU A 139 7.00 -6.46 9.86
N LYS A 140 7.53 -7.49 10.50
CA LYS A 140 8.58 -8.34 9.90
C LYS A 140 8.06 -9.13 8.70
N ASP A 141 6.83 -9.62 8.76
CA ASP A 141 6.20 -10.33 7.65
C ASP A 141 6.01 -9.40 6.45
N CYS A 142 5.53 -8.17 6.65
CA CYS A 142 5.43 -7.17 5.60
C CYS A 142 6.81 -6.85 4.99
N LEU A 143 7.82 -6.58 5.83
CA LEU A 143 9.18 -6.29 5.37
C LEU A 143 9.75 -7.42 4.51
N LYS A 144 9.56 -8.66 4.96
CA LYS A 144 10.01 -9.86 4.25
C LYS A 144 9.27 -10.05 2.93
N PHE A 145 7.93 -9.95 2.95
CA PHE A 145 7.10 -10.14 1.77
C PHE A 145 7.43 -9.12 0.67
N TYR A 146 7.54 -7.84 1.05
CA TYR A 146 7.81 -6.76 0.09
C TYR A 146 9.30 -6.59 -0.24
N HIS A 147 10.17 -7.47 0.23
CA HIS A 147 11.62 -7.39 0.04
C HIS A 147 12.19 -6.04 0.48
N ILE A 148 11.74 -5.55 1.63
CA ILE A 148 12.19 -4.27 2.19
C ILE A 148 13.19 -4.55 3.32
N GLN A 149 14.38 -4.01 3.15
CA GLN A 149 15.43 -4.07 4.15
C GLN A 149 15.42 -2.82 5.03
N THR A 150 15.63 -3.02 6.33
CA THR A 150 15.78 -1.93 7.30
C THR A 150 17.22 -1.75 7.70
N SER A 151 17.64 -0.50 7.83
CA SER A 151 18.97 -0.16 8.33
C SER A 151 18.94 1.04 9.26
N LEU A 152 19.86 1.01 10.24
CA LEU A 152 20.12 2.09 11.19
C LEU A 152 21.55 2.57 10.98
N ARG A 153 21.74 3.86 10.68
CA ARG A 153 23.07 4.44 10.42
C ARG A 153 23.91 3.66 9.40
N GLY A 154 23.24 3.11 8.37
CA GLY A 154 23.89 2.34 7.31
C GLY A 154 24.14 0.86 7.60
N LYS A 155 23.86 0.39 8.82
CA LYS A 155 23.96 -1.04 9.18
C LYS A 155 22.57 -1.67 9.16
N ILE A 156 22.44 -2.87 8.62
CA ILE A 156 21.20 -3.66 8.67
C ILE A 156 20.80 -3.82 10.13
N CYS A 157 19.53 -3.62 10.43
CA CYS A 157 18.99 -3.71 11.78
C CYS A 157 17.70 -4.52 11.84
N ASP A 158 17.46 -5.15 12.99
CA ASP A 158 16.18 -5.77 13.29
C ASP A 158 15.24 -4.74 13.94
N VAL A 159 14.06 -4.56 13.39
CA VAL A 159 13.03 -3.63 13.91
C VAL A 159 12.57 -3.97 15.33
N ALA A 160 12.81 -5.20 15.79
CA ALA A 160 12.51 -5.63 17.15
C ALA A 160 13.51 -5.08 18.18
N GLU A 161 14.74 -4.78 17.77
CA GLU A 161 15.86 -4.45 18.65
C GLU A 161 16.18 -2.96 18.73
N ILE A 162 15.67 -2.16 17.79
CA ILE A 162 15.91 -0.72 17.73
C ILE A 162 15.06 0.08 18.71
N ASN A 163 15.49 1.30 19.06
CA ASN A 163 14.68 2.20 19.87
C ASN A 163 13.55 2.84 19.02
N LEU A 164 12.45 3.20 19.69
CA LEU A 164 11.29 3.82 19.01
C LEU A 164 11.65 5.13 18.31
N ASP A 165 12.61 5.87 18.83
CA ASP A 165 13.03 7.18 18.31
C ASP A 165 14.20 7.11 17.33
N ASP A 166 14.73 5.92 17.09
CA ASP A 166 15.77 5.73 16.08
C ASP A 166 15.21 5.95 14.66
N MET A 167 16.04 6.59 13.83
CA MET A 167 15.70 6.88 12.44
C MET A 167 16.03 5.66 11.56
N ILE A 168 15.02 4.92 11.19
CA ILE A 168 15.13 3.73 10.33
C ILE A 168 15.15 4.16 8.86
N THR A 169 15.99 3.52 8.08
CA THR A 169 16.00 3.64 6.61
C THR A 169 15.45 2.36 6.00
N PHE A 170 14.44 2.51 5.15
CA PHE A 170 13.81 1.45 4.38
C PHE A 170 14.30 1.48 2.93
N ARG A 171 14.65 0.32 2.37
CA ARG A 171 15.06 0.13 0.98
C ARG A 171 14.49 -1.16 0.43
N VAL A 172 14.14 -1.19 -0.86
CA VAL A 172 13.84 -2.44 -1.56
C VAL A 172 15.15 -3.11 -1.96
N VAL A 173 15.24 -4.43 -1.76
CA VAL A 173 16.43 -5.27 -2.04
C VAL A 173 16.06 -6.40 -2.98
#